data_aaed097ea66e3551287b888283123bbc
#
_entry.id   aaed097ea66e3551287b888283123bbc
#
_cell.length_a   1.000
_cell.length_b   1.000
_cell.length_c   1.000
_cell.angle_alpha   90.00
_cell.angle_beta   90.00
_cell.angle_gamma   90.00
#
_symmetry.space_group_name_H-M   'P 1'
#
loop_
_entity.id
_entity.type
_entity.pdbx_description
1 polymer ?
#
loop_
_entity_poly.entity_id
_entity_poly.type
_entity_poly.pdbx_seq_one_letter_code
_entity_poly.pdbx_strand_id
1 'polypeptide(L)'
;MFKGVKMIKRVYAPAKINLCLHVLGRRDDGYHDLATLMQKIGLQDRLDVTVSPGSDITVCCPHVNLSPGVENLAARAARLFLQHVDKTYSVAINIEKKIPEAAGLGGGSSDAAAVLSALNGLLDSGLSCSELMFLGRQLGADVPFFLYGQTAWATGVGEQLQPWPGLPPIWLVLVNPRVAVSTAWAFQNLGLTHHRSIAKLPRFPQGTSALVRLLHNDLEVVTCQHYPVITTIKERLIASGAEGALMSGSGPTVFGVFADHDRAERAAEEISGDTEWWVDVVSPL
;
A
#
# COMPACT_ATOMS: atom_id res chain seq x y z
N MET A 1 -10.62 -23.30 -25.50
CA MET A 1 -11.99 -23.37 -24.94
C MET A 1 -11.96 -24.29 -23.72
N PHE A 2 -11.78 -23.75 -22.52
CA PHE A 2 -11.73 -24.53 -21.27
C PHE A 2 -13.17 -24.82 -20.79
N LYS A 3 -13.80 -25.87 -21.32
CA LYS A 3 -15.13 -26.29 -20.85
C LYS A 3 -15.01 -27.09 -19.55
N GLY A 4 -15.50 -26.53 -18.44
CA GLY A 4 -15.79 -27.26 -17.20
C GLY A 4 -14.70 -27.38 -16.16
N VAL A 5 -13.54 -26.73 -16.32
CA VAL A 5 -12.44 -26.84 -15.35
C VAL A 5 -12.46 -25.65 -14.39
N LYS A 6 -12.48 -25.97 -13.10
CA LYS A 6 -12.22 -24.99 -12.02
C LYS A 6 -10.73 -24.74 -11.94
N MET A 7 -10.31 -23.48 -12.11
CA MET A 7 -8.91 -23.06 -12.00
C MET A 7 -8.72 -22.26 -10.71
N ILE A 8 -7.64 -22.51 -9.99
CA ILE A 8 -7.34 -21.86 -8.71
C ILE A 8 -5.90 -21.36 -8.75
N LYS A 9 -5.70 -20.13 -8.29
CA LYS A 9 -4.36 -19.56 -8.09
C LYS A 9 -4.28 -18.88 -6.73
N ARG A 10 -3.27 -19.24 -5.95
CA ARG A 10 -2.89 -18.54 -4.73
C ARG A 10 -1.92 -17.41 -5.09
N VAL A 11 -2.18 -16.23 -4.57
CA VAL A 11 -1.33 -15.04 -4.74
C VAL A 11 -1.18 -14.32 -3.40
N TYR A 12 -0.08 -13.58 -3.27
CA TYR A 12 0.20 -12.74 -2.11
C TYR A 12 0.16 -11.28 -2.53
N ALA A 13 -0.49 -10.47 -1.71
CA ALA A 13 -0.66 -9.04 -1.91
C ALA A 13 0.12 -8.27 -0.84
N PRO A 14 1.35 -7.79 -1.14
CA PRO A 14 2.20 -7.13 -0.16
C PRO A 14 1.67 -5.74 0.19
N ALA A 15 1.92 -5.29 1.41
CA ALA A 15 1.75 -3.90 1.80
C ALA A 15 2.83 -3.00 1.15
N LYS A 16 2.63 -1.69 1.23
CA LYS A 16 3.63 -0.67 0.88
C LYS A 16 3.80 0.32 2.00
N ILE A 17 4.95 0.98 2.02
CA ILE A 17 5.18 2.21 2.75
C ILE A 17 5.57 3.34 1.80
N ASN A 18 5.38 4.59 2.25
CA ASN A 18 5.94 5.77 1.60
C ASN A 18 7.17 6.21 2.42
N LEU A 19 8.36 6.11 1.85
CA LEU A 19 9.60 6.56 2.49
C LEU A 19 9.74 8.08 2.45
N CYS A 20 9.20 8.70 1.40
CA CYS A 20 8.88 10.12 1.42
C CYS A 20 7.57 10.34 0.67
N LEU A 21 6.82 11.37 1.07
CA LEU A 21 5.60 11.81 0.43
C LEU A 21 5.54 13.35 0.48
N HIS A 22 5.69 13.94 -0.68
CA HIS A 22 5.56 15.38 -0.89
C HIS A 22 4.27 15.66 -1.64
N VAL A 23 3.47 16.58 -1.15
CA VAL A 23 2.26 17.07 -1.83
C VAL A 23 2.62 18.37 -2.54
N LEU A 24 2.60 18.34 -3.88
CA LEU A 24 3.11 19.42 -4.70
C LEU A 24 2.06 20.50 -4.98
N GLY A 25 0.80 20.13 -5.04
CA GLY A 25 -0.28 21.03 -5.30
C GLY A 25 -1.62 20.32 -5.45
N ARG A 26 -2.70 21.10 -5.40
CA ARG A 26 -4.04 20.61 -5.70
C ARG A 26 -4.35 20.83 -7.17
N ARG A 27 -4.94 19.83 -7.80
CA ARG A 27 -5.38 19.83 -9.20
C ARG A 27 -6.83 20.29 -9.32
N ASP A 28 -7.22 20.70 -10.52
CA ASP A 28 -8.61 21.10 -10.82
C ASP A 28 -9.61 19.93 -10.71
N ASP A 29 -9.12 18.67 -10.90
CA ASP A 29 -9.92 17.45 -10.74
C ASP A 29 -10.15 17.05 -9.27
N GLY A 30 -9.62 17.84 -8.31
CA GLY A 30 -9.76 17.64 -6.88
C GLY A 30 -8.68 16.72 -6.27
N TYR A 31 -7.86 16.06 -7.09
CA TYR A 31 -6.69 15.30 -6.66
C TYR A 31 -5.51 16.22 -6.33
N HIS A 32 -4.42 15.62 -5.84
CA HIS A 32 -3.18 16.33 -5.54
C HIS A 32 -2.03 15.74 -6.36
N ASP A 33 -1.19 16.63 -6.91
CA ASP A 33 0.08 16.20 -7.47
C ASP A 33 1.03 15.83 -6.35
N LEU A 34 1.65 14.66 -6.48
CA LEU A 34 2.53 14.05 -5.49
C LEU A 34 3.92 13.80 -6.06
N ALA A 35 4.88 13.69 -5.15
CA ALA A 35 6.16 13.06 -5.40
C ALA A 35 6.48 12.17 -4.20
N THR A 36 6.56 10.85 -4.42
CA THR A 36 6.67 9.86 -3.35
C THR A 36 7.59 8.71 -3.73
N LEU A 37 8.36 8.23 -2.76
CA LEU A 37 9.12 6.99 -2.89
C LEU A 37 8.35 5.86 -2.21
N MET A 38 7.90 4.90 -3.01
CA MET A 38 7.11 3.77 -2.54
C MET A 38 7.93 2.48 -2.52
N GLN A 39 7.79 1.73 -1.42
CA GLN A 39 8.46 0.46 -1.18
C GLN A 39 7.46 -0.61 -0.74
N LYS A 40 7.48 -1.78 -1.38
CA LYS A 40 6.77 -2.98 -0.90
C LYS A 40 7.47 -3.56 0.31
N ILE A 41 6.69 -4.12 1.24
CA ILE A 41 7.20 -4.71 2.48
C ILE A 41 6.64 -6.13 2.70
N GLY A 42 7.29 -6.90 3.57
CA GLY A 42 7.02 -8.32 3.81
C GLY A 42 5.66 -8.63 4.45
N LEU A 43 4.91 -7.64 4.94
CA LEU A 43 3.53 -7.84 5.37
C LEU A 43 2.62 -8.06 4.17
N GLN A 44 1.88 -9.19 4.12
CA GLN A 44 1.13 -9.57 2.92
C GLN A 44 -0.23 -10.18 3.27
N ASP A 45 -1.25 -9.82 2.51
CA ASP A 45 -2.50 -10.56 2.46
C ASP A 45 -2.35 -11.79 1.56
N ARG A 46 -3.12 -12.85 1.82
CA ARG A 46 -3.16 -14.04 0.98
C ARG A 46 -4.52 -14.13 0.29
N LEU A 47 -4.49 -14.28 -1.04
CA LEU A 47 -5.70 -14.43 -1.84
C LEU A 47 -5.71 -15.79 -2.56
N ASP A 48 -6.82 -16.51 -2.45
CA ASP A 48 -7.12 -17.67 -3.29
C ASP A 48 -8.17 -17.24 -4.34
N VAL A 49 -7.72 -17.10 -5.58
CA VAL A 49 -8.57 -16.69 -6.72
C VAL A 49 -9.00 -17.92 -7.50
N THR A 50 -10.30 -18.14 -7.59
CA THR A 50 -10.90 -19.28 -8.31
C THR A 50 -11.71 -18.78 -9.49
N VAL A 51 -11.49 -19.36 -10.66
CA VAL A 51 -12.26 -19.12 -11.88
C VAL A 51 -13.00 -20.40 -12.27
N SER A 52 -14.29 -20.28 -12.59
CA SER A 52 -15.14 -21.38 -13.02
C SER A 52 -16.19 -20.90 -14.04
N PRO A 53 -16.87 -21.81 -14.77
CA PRO A 53 -18.00 -21.42 -15.60
C PRO A 53 -19.09 -20.72 -14.80
N GLY A 54 -19.67 -19.64 -15.35
CA GLY A 54 -20.71 -18.83 -14.73
C GLY A 54 -20.48 -17.34 -14.93
N SER A 55 -21.12 -16.48 -14.14
CA SER A 55 -21.05 -15.02 -14.25
C SER A 55 -20.94 -14.29 -12.91
N ASP A 56 -20.90 -15.03 -11.80
CA ASP A 56 -20.93 -14.43 -10.47
C ASP A 56 -19.53 -14.03 -10.01
N ILE A 57 -19.41 -12.87 -9.36
CA ILE A 57 -18.19 -12.43 -8.70
C ILE A 57 -18.47 -12.35 -7.20
N THR A 58 -17.75 -13.16 -6.42
CA THR A 58 -17.90 -13.23 -4.97
C THR A 58 -16.56 -12.99 -4.28
N VAL A 59 -16.60 -12.24 -3.17
CA VAL A 59 -15.45 -12.03 -2.30
C VAL A 59 -15.81 -12.46 -0.89
N CYS A 60 -15.03 -13.36 -0.33
CA CYS A 60 -15.06 -13.72 1.07
C CYS A 60 -13.82 -13.11 1.75
N CYS A 61 -14.06 -12.18 2.67
CA CYS A 61 -13.01 -11.52 3.43
C CYS A 61 -13.50 -11.44 4.89
N PRO A 62 -13.30 -12.51 5.69
CA PRO A 62 -13.71 -12.53 7.08
C PRO A 62 -13.10 -11.34 7.83
N HIS A 63 -13.88 -10.75 8.74
CA HIS A 63 -13.47 -9.62 9.59
C HIS A 63 -13.33 -8.25 8.90
N VAL A 64 -13.62 -8.14 7.59
CA VAL A 64 -13.69 -6.86 6.89
C VAL A 64 -15.15 -6.43 6.76
N ASN A 65 -15.51 -5.33 7.42
CA ASN A 65 -16.83 -4.73 7.32
C ASN A 65 -16.76 -3.52 6.38
N LEU A 66 -17.12 -3.71 5.12
CA LEU A 66 -17.29 -2.60 4.20
C LEU A 66 -18.56 -1.80 4.53
N SER A 67 -18.52 -0.49 4.37
CA SER A 67 -19.71 0.34 4.51
C SER A 67 -20.81 -0.11 3.52
N PRO A 68 -22.10 -0.02 3.88
CA PRO A 68 -23.17 -0.37 2.98
C PRO A 68 -23.05 0.33 1.62
N GLY A 69 -23.15 -0.44 0.53
CA GLY A 69 -23.01 0.07 -0.84
C GLY A 69 -21.58 0.23 -1.36
N VAL A 70 -20.56 -0.02 -0.54
CA VAL A 70 -19.15 -0.02 -0.97
C VAL A 70 -18.77 -1.41 -1.43
N GLU A 71 -18.43 -1.56 -2.71
CA GLU A 71 -17.96 -2.82 -3.28
C GLU A 71 -16.47 -3.02 -2.95
N ASN A 72 -16.10 -4.26 -2.61
CA ASN A 72 -14.70 -4.62 -2.38
C ASN A 72 -13.85 -4.38 -3.64
N LEU A 73 -12.68 -3.77 -3.48
CA LEU A 73 -11.82 -3.39 -4.61
C LEU A 73 -11.32 -4.61 -5.41
N ALA A 74 -11.16 -5.77 -4.77
CA ALA A 74 -10.85 -7.03 -5.44
C ALA A 74 -11.99 -7.51 -6.35
N ALA A 75 -13.27 -7.34 -5.93
CA ALA A 75 -14.42 -7.64 -6.78
C ALA A 75 -14.49 -6.70 -7.99
N ARG A 76 -14.26 -5.40 -7.77
CA ARG A 76 -14.18 -4.40 -8.85
C ARG A 76 -13.07 -4.74 -9.84
N ALA A 77 -11.91 -5.18 -9.36
CA ALA A 77 -10.79 -5.61 -10.18
C ALA A 77 -11.15 -6.80 -11.07
N ALA A 78 -11.81 -7.81 -10.50
CA ALA A 78 -12.27 -8.98 -11.26
C ALA A 78 -13.28 -8.59 -12.35
N ARG A 79 -14.27 -7.76 -12.02
CA ARG A 79 -15.26 -7.26 -12.97
C ARG A 79 -14.63 -6.50 -14.12
N LEU A 80 -13.76 -5.52 -13.79
CA LEU A 80 -13.08 -4.70 -14.77
C LEU A 80 -12.21 -5.54 -15.71
N PHE A 81 -11.47 -6.52 -15.15
CA PHE A 81 -10.63 -7.42 -15.94
C PHE A 81 -11.48 -8.24 -16.93
N LEU A 82 -12.55 -8.91 -16.47
CA LEU A 82 -13.42 -9.74 -17.32
C LEU A 82 -14.08 -8.91 -18.43
N GLN A 83 -14.53 -7.70 -18.12
CA GLN A 83 -15.08 -6.77 -19.12
C GLN A 83 -14.03 -6.39 -20.17
N HIS A 84 -12.79 -6.10 -19.75
CA HIS A 84 -11.72 -5.70 -20.67
C HIS A 84 -11.33 -6.81 -21.65
N VAL A 85 -11.31 -8.08 -21.19
CA VAL A 85 -10.94 -9.22 -22.03
C VAL A 85 -12.15 -9.86 -22.75
N ASP A 86 -13.35 -9.28 -22.61
CA ASP A 86 -14.61 -9.77 -23.17
C ASP A 86 -14.85 -11.26 -22.86
N LYS A 87 -14.68 -11.63 -21.58
CA LYS A 87 -14.88 -13.01 -21.10
C LYS A 87 -15.89 -13.05 -19.98
N THR A 88 -16.66 -14.11 -19.93
CA THR A 88 -17.64 -14.37 -18.87
C THR A 88 -17.25 -15.61 -18.09
N TYR A 89 -16.95 -15.41 -16.80
CA TYR A 89 -16.61 -16.44 -15.82
C TYR A 89 -17.13 -16.08 -14.44
N SER A 90 -17.44 -17.08 -13.63
CA SER A 90 -17.57 -16.87 -12.19
C SER A 90 -16.18 -16.77 -11.56
N VAL A 91 -16.00 -15.76 -10.70
CA VAL A 91 -14.76 -15.52 -9.95
C VAL A 91 -15.07 -15.51 -8.46
N ALA A 92 -14.48 -16.44 -7.70
CA ALA A 92 -14.54 -16.44 -6.25
C ALA A 92 -13.16 -16.09 -5.68
N ILE A 93 -13.13 -15.08 -4.81
CA ILE A 93 -11.92 -14.55 -4.20
C ILE A 93 -12.04 -14.73 -2.69
N ASN A 94 -11.14 -15.52 -2.10
CA ASN A 94 -11.02 -15.63 -0.65
C ASN A 94 -9.79 -14.84 -0.20
N ILE A 95 -9.98 -13.87 0.71
CA ILE A 95 -8.91 -12.99 1.21
C ILE A 95 -8.68 -13.26 2.69
N GLU A 96 -7.47 -13.66 3.04
CA GLU A 96 -6.98 -13.68 4.41
C GLU A 96 -6.19 -12.40 4.67
N LYS A 97 -6.82 -11.47 5.39
CA LYS A 97 -6.26 -10.15 5.69
C LYS A 97 -5.26 -10.22 6.82
N LYS A 98 -4.05 -9.68 6.57
CA LYS A 98 -3.02 -9.39 7.57
C LYS A 98 -2.69 -7.90 7.60
N ILE A 99 -2.83 -7.22 6.46
CA ILE A 99 -2.60 -5.77 6.36
C ILE A 99 -3.77 -5.04 7.02
N PRO A 100 -3.53 -4.21 8.04
CA PRO A 100 -4.59 -3.42 8.68
C PRO A 100 -5.33 -2.53 7.68
N GLU A 101 -6.65 -2.40 7.83
CA GLU A 101 -7.47 -1.55 6.98
C GLU A 101 -7.29 -0.07 7.29
N ALA A 102 -7.48 0.78 6.28
CA ALA A 102 -7.35 2.24 6.39
C ALA A 102 -6.06 2.68 7.10
N ALA A 103 -4.96 1.95 6.89
CA ALA A 103 -3.71 2.05 7.64
C ALA A 103 -2.60 2.83 6.92
N GLY A 104 -2.84 3.37 5.73
CA GLY A 104 -1.79 4.00 4.90
C GLY A 104 -0.84 3.00 4.21
N LEU A 105 -1.14 1.69 4.27
CA LEU A 105 -0.31 0.58 3.78
C LEU A 105 -0.73 0.03 2.41
N GLY A 106 -1.81 0.54 1.81
CA GLY A 106 -2.25 0.19 0.45
C GLY A 106 -2.84 -1.21 0.29
N GLY A 107 -3.30 -1.89 1.35
CA GLY A 107 -3.74 -3.28 1.33
C GLY A 107 -4.83 -3.57 0.28
N GLY A 108 -5.91 -2.78 0.24
CA GLY A 108 -6.98 -2.97 -0.75
C GLY A 108 -6.52 -2.79 -2.20
N SER A 109 -5.61 -1.85 -2.45
CA SER A 109 -5.00 -1.64 -3.78
C SER A 109 -4.09 -2.80 -4.16
N SER A 110 -3.38 -3.37 -3.20
CA SER A 110 -2.56 -4.56 -3.38
C SER A 110 -3.41 -5.78 -3.71
N ASP A 111 -4.51 -5.99 -2.98
CA ASP A 111 -5.48 -7.06 -3.26
C ASP A 111 -6.02 -6.97 -4.71
N ALA A 112 -6.42 -5.76 -5.13
CA ALA A 112 -6.91 -5.52 -6.49
C ALA A 112 -5.85 -5.83 -7.55
N ALA A 113 -4.62 -5.40 -7.34
CA ALA A 113 -3.49 -5.69 -8.24
C ALA A 113 -3.20 -7.20 -8.32
N ALA A 114 -3.24 -7.90 -7.18
CA ALA A 114 -3.06 -9.34 -7.12
C ALA A 114 -4.16 -10.08 -7.90
N VAL A 115 -5.42 -9.63 -7.81
CA VAL A 115 -6.54 -10.20 -8.59
C VAL A 115 -6.35 -9.98 -10.09
N LEU A 116 -5.99 -8.75 -10.53
CA LEU A 116 -5.70 -8.48 -11.95
C LEU A 116 -4.61 -9.43 -12.49
N SER A 117 -3.50 -9.56 -11.75
CA SER A 117 -2.38 -10.43 -12.12
C SER A 117 -2.76 -11.91 -12.11
N ALA A 118 -3.57 -12.34 -11.13
CA ALA A 118 -4.03 -13.72 -11.02
C ALA A 118 -4.93 -14.11 -12.20
N LEU A 119 -5.90 -13.25 -12.55
CA LEU A 119 -6.83 -13.47 -13.66
C LEU A 119 -6.12 -13.45 -15.01
N ASN A 120 -5.15 -12.56 -15.21
CA ASN A 120 -4.34 -12.53 -16.43
C ASN A 120 -3.64 -13.88 -16.67
N GLY A 121 -3.05 -14.46 -15.62
CA GLY A 121 -2.42 -15.78 -15.73
C GLY A 121 -3.41 -16.94 -15.82
N LEU A 122 -4.51 -16.95 -15.03
CA LEU A 122 -5.49 -18.02 -15.03
C LEU A 122 -6.25 -18.14 -16.36
N LEU A 123 -6.54 -17.02 -17.01
CA LEU A 123 -7.29 -16.95 -18.26
C LEU A 123 -6.39 -16.88 -19.50
N ASP A 124 -5.07 -16.95 -19.31
CA ASP A 124 -4.06 -16.82 -20.35
C ASP A 124 -4.40 -15.66 -21.31
N SER A 125 -4.66 -14.49 -20.71
CA SER A 125 -5.14 -13.33 -21.47
C SER A 125 -4.02 -12.54 -22.13
N GLY A 126 -2.75 -12.78 -21.74
CA GLY A 126 -1.57 -12.19 -22.38
C GLY A 126 -1.42 -10.69 -22.20
N LEU A 127 -2.14 -10.05 -21.24
CA LEU A 127 -1.99 -8.62 -20.99
C LEU A 127 -0.60 -8.30 -20.46
N SER A 128 0.03 -7.29 -21.03
CA SER A 128 1.30 -6.74 -20.57
C SER A 128 1.15 -6.04 -19.21
N CYS A 129 2.29 -5.80 -18.54
CA CYS A 129 2.30 -5.02 -17.31
C CYS A 129 1.68 -3.62 -17.49
N SER A 130 1.94 -2.95 -18.60
CA SER A 130 1.38 -1.63 -18.92
C SER A 130 -0.14 -1.65 -19.08
N GLU A 131 -0.70 -2.70 -19.70
CA GLU A 131 -2.16 -2.87 -19.83
C GLU A 131 -2.81 -3.16 -18.48
N LEU A 132 -2.19 -4.00 -17.65
CA LEU A 132 -2.66 -4.23 -16.29
C LEU A 132 -2.60 -2.94 -15.43
N MET A 133 -1.53 -2.15 -15.55
CA MET A 133 -1.42 -0.86 -14.86
C MET A 133 -2.48 0.14 -15.33
N PHE A 134 -2.82 0.15 -16.61
CA PHE A 134 -3.91 0.97 -17.15
C PHE A 134 -5.26 0.60 -16.52
N LEU A 135 -5.56 -0.70 -16.37
CA LEU A 135 -6.73 -1.17 -15.64
C LEU A 135 -6.64 -0.81 -14.15
N GLY A 136 -5.48 -1.01 -13.54
CA GLY A 136 -5.23 -0.71 -12.14
C GLY A 136 -5.50 0.76 -11.78
N ARG A 137 -5.13 1.69 -12.66
CA ARG A 137 -5.37 3.12 -12.48
C ARG A 137 -6.86 3.48 -12.35
N GLN A 138 -7.75 2.73 -13.01
CA GLN A 138 -9.20 2.93 -12.91
C GLN A 138 -9.78 2.46 -11.56
N LEU A 139 -9.02 1.65 -10.82
CA LEU A 139 -9.41 1.11 -9.52
C LEU A 139 -8.91 1.98 -8.36
N GLY A 140 -7.70 2.54 -8.50
CA GLY A 140 -7.10 3.41 -7.48
C GLY A 140 -5.67 3.80 -7.82
N ALA A 141 -5.21 4.91 -7.23
CA ALA A 141 -3.90 5.51 -7.52
C ALA A 141 -2.71 4.59 -7.15
N ASP A 142 -2.83 3.80 -6.08
CA ASP A 142 -1.76 2.89 -5.63
C ASP A 142 -1.74 1.55 -6.39
N VAL A 143 -2.82 1.17 -7.11
CA VAL A 143 -2.90 -0.15 -7.79
C VAL A 143 -1.79 -0.33 -8.83
N PRO A 144 -1.46 0.67 -9.68
CA PRO A 144 -0.35 0.56 -10.63
C PRO A 144 0.99 0.24 -9.98
N PHE A 145 1.29 0.80 -8.80
CA PHE A 145 2.53 0.53 -8.08
C PHE A 145 2.69 -0.96 -7.72
N PHE A 146 1.61 -1.60 -7.28
CA PHE A 146 1.66 -3.03 -6.95
C PHE A 146 1.86 -3.92 -8.18
N LEU A 147 1.33 -3.52 -9.33
CA LEU A 147 1.52 -4.19 -10.63
C LEU A 147 2.92 -3.95 -11.20
N TYR A 148 3.49 -2.77 -10.99
CA TYR A 148 4.83 -2.38 -11.43
C TYR A 148 5.93 -3.28 -10.83
N GLY A 149 5.76 -3.74 -9.60
CA GLY A 149 6.51 -4.87 -9.06
C GLY A 149 7.80 -4.54 -8.33
N GLN A 150 8.31 -3.31 -8.36
CA GLN A 150 9.57 -2.89 -7.73
C GLN A 150 9.44 -1.57 -7.00
N THR A 151 10.45 -1.21 -6.20
CA THR A 151 10.56 0.12 -5.57
C THR A 151 10.48 1.19 -6.63
N ALA A 152 9.67 2.22 -6.40
CA ALA A 152 9.43 3.22 -7.41
C ALA A 152 9.33 4.64 -6.82
N TRP A 153 9.89 5.59 -7.56
CA TRP A 153 9.53 6.99 -7.46
C TRP A 153 8.26 7.24 -8.24
N ALA A 154 7.24 7.74 -7.57
CA ALA A 154 5.94 7.99 -8.16
C ALA A 154 5.63 9.49 -8.19
N THR A 155 5.08 9.95 -9.30
CA THR A 155 4.61 11.33 -9.51
C THR A 155 3.19 11.35 -10.08
N GLY A 156 2.66 12.52 -10.38
CA GLY A 156 1.24 12.69 -10.70
C GLY A 156 0.39 12.51 -9.45
N VAL A 157 -0.69 11.74 -9.52
CA VAL A 157 -1.45 11.31 -8.32
C VAL A 157 -0.87 10.05 -7.67
N GLY A 158 0.34 9.62 -8.09
CA GLY A 158 1.03 8.40 -7.63
C GLY A 158 1.13 7.31 -8.69
N GLU A 159 0.65 7.55 -9.90
CA GLU A 159 0.56 6.57 -10.99
C GLU A 159 1.72 6.62 -11.99
N GLN A 160 2.51 7.71 -12.02
CA GLN A 160 3.64 7.84 -12.93
C GLN A 160 4.89 7.28 -12.25
N LEU A 161 5.23 6.05 -12.57
CA LEU A 161 6.25 5.28 -11.85
C LEU A 161 7.58 5.28 -12.60
N GLN A 162 8.65 5.58 -11.88
CA GLN A 162 10.03 5.45 -12.34
C GLN A 162 10.77 4.46 -11.42
N PRO A 163 11.62 3.56 -11.96
CA PRO A 163 12.31 2.57 -11.15
C PRO A 163 13.27 3.24 -10.18
N TRP A 164 13.35 2.68 -8.98
CA TRP A 164 14.30 3.05 -7.96
C TRP A 164 15.20 1.85 -7.62
N PRO A 165 16.51 2.02 -7.38
CA PRO A 165 17.44 0.90 -7.23
C PRO A 165 17.19 -0.04 -6.04
N GLY A 166 16.19 0.23 -5.22
CA GLY A 166 15.89 -0.53 -4.00
C GLY A 166 16.42 0.17 -2.74
N LEU A 167 16.38 -0.53 -1.62
CA LEU A 167 16.83 -0.01 -0.32
C LEU A 167 18.08 -0.73 0.16
N PRO A 168 18.89 -0.11 1.03
CA PRO A 168 19.90 -0.86 1.78
C PRO A 168 19.21 -1.93 2.66
N PRO A 169 19.93 -2.97 3.11
CA PRO A 169 19.39 -3.92 4.07
C PRO A 169 18.94 -3.20 5.35
N ILE A 170 17.64 -3.25 5.63
CA ILE A 170 17.01 -2.64 6.80
C ILE A 170 15.85 -3.51 7.28
N TRP A 171 15.47 -3.27 8.52
CA TRP A 171 14.26 -3.80 9.13
C TRP A 171 13.32 -2.67 9.51
N LEU A 172 12.03 -2.97 9.48
CA LEU A 172 10.97 -2.01 9.79
C LEU A 172 10.12 -2.56 10.91
N VAL A 173 9.91 -1.76 11.95
CA VAL A 173 8.87 -2.01 12.95
C VAL A 173 7.67 -1.17 12.58
N LEU A 174 6.58 -1.83 12.24
CA LEU A 174 5.30 -1.21 11.92
C LEU A 174 4.46 -1.11 13.20
N VAL A 175 3.91 0.05 13.48
CA VAL A 175 3.01 0.26 14.62
C VAL A 175 1.75 0.93 14.16
N ASN A 176 0.58 0.32 14.46
CA ASN A 176 -0.73 0.86 14.12
C ASN A 176 -1.59 1.00 15.38
N PRO A 177 -2.05 2.22 15.71
CA PRO A 177 -2.86 2.46 16.92
C PRO A 177 -4.31 2.03 16.79
N ARG A 178 -4.69 1.35 15.69
CA ARG A 178 -6.06 0.88 15.41
C ARG A 178 -7.11 2.01 15.31
N VAL A 179 -6.69 3.22 14.97
CA VAL A 179 -7.61 4.31 14.64
C VAL A 179 -7.73 4.41 13.11
N ALA A 180 -8.90 4.77 12.61
CA ALA A 180 -9.10 4.93 11.17
C ALA A 180 -8.80 6.37 10.74
N VAL A 181 -7.92 6.56 9.75
CA VAL A 181 -7.65 7.88 9.15
C VAL A 181 -8.15 7.88 7.71
N SER A 182 -9.05 8.82 7.40
CA SER A 182 -9.52 9.00 6.03
C SER A 182 -8.46 9.70 5.18
N THR A 183 -8.02 9.05 4.10
CA THR A 183 -7.09 9.64 3.15
C THR A 183 -7.64 10.95 2.57
N ALA A 184 -8.91 10.98 2.19
CA ALA A 184 -9.55 12.18 1.66
C ALA A 184 -9.51 13.34 2.68
N TRP A 185 -9.80 13.03 3.96
CA TRP A 185 -9.72 14.01 5.05
C TRP A 185 -8.30 14.57 5.21
N ALA A 186 -7.27 13.73 5.21
CA ALA A 186 -5.89 14.17 5.37
C ALA A 186 -5.47 15.15 4.27
N PHE A 187 -5.78 14.84 3.01
CA PHE A 187 -5.48 15.73 1.88
C PHE A 187 -6.30 17.02 1.90
N GLN A 188 -7.58 16.97 2.29
CA GLN A 188 -8.45 18.16 2.37
C GLN A 188 -7.99 19.14 3.44
N ASN A 189 -7.41 18.66 4.53
CA ASN A 189 -6.98 19.49 5.65
C ASN A 189 -5.51 19.94 5.57
N LEU A 190 -4.75 19.54 4.55
CA LEU A 190 -3.33 19.88 4.43
C LEU A 190 -3.04 21.39 4.26
N GLY A 191 -4.04 22.20 3.86
CA GLY A 191 -3.91 23.65 3.81
C GLY A 191 -2.81 24.16 2.87
N LEU A 192 -2.69 23.56 1.68
CA LEU A 192 -1.68 23.94 0.69
C LEU A 192 -1.89 25.40 0.24
N THR A 193 -0.92 26.26 0.48
CA THR A 193 -0.95 27.66 0.09
C THR A 193 -0.30 27.94 -1.26
N HIS A 194 0.57 27.06 -1.74
CA HIS A 194 1.32 27.24 -2.99
C HIS A 194 1.64 25.90 -3.67
N HIS A 195 1.74 25.92 -5.02
CA HIS A 195 2.31 24.82 -5.78
C HIS A 195 3.82 24.73 -5.49
N ARG A 196 4.30 23.52 -5.18
CA ARG A 196 5.71 23.21 -5.00
C ARG A 196 6.19 22.41 -6.20
N SER A 197 7.44 22.57 -6.59
CA SER A 197 8.09 21.70 -7.56
C SER A 197 9.22 20.95 -6.88
N ILE A 198 9.25 19.63 -7.05
CA ILE A 198 10.42 18.82 -6.71
C ILE A 198 11.18 18.59 -8.01
N ALA A 199 12.27 19.33 -8.17
CA ALA A 199 13.01 19.38 -9.41
C ALA A 199 13.81 18.11 -9.72
N LYS A 200 14.06 17.21 -8.76
CA LYS A 200 14.93 16.03 -8.95
C LYS A 200 14.53 14.88 -8.05
N LEU A 201 14.62 13.67 -8.60
CA LEU A 201 14.67 12.41 -7.84
C LEU A 201 15.74 12.51 -6.73
N PRO A 202 15.43 12.08 -5.49
CA PRO A 202 16.46 11.94 -4.46
C PRO A 202 17.59 11.05 -4.95
N ARG A 203 18.80 11.28 -4.48
CA ARG A 203 19.91 10.35 -4.74
C ARG A 203 19.69 9.06 -3.95
N PHE A 204 20.09 7.93 -4.55
CA PHE A 204 20.07 6.66 -3.85
C PHE A 204 20.84 6.73 -2.52
N PRO A 205 20.19 6.34 -1.39
CA PRO A 205 20.84 6.43 -0.08
C PRO A 205 21.93 5.38 0.07
N GLN A 206 23.12 5.82 0.45
CA GLN A 206 24.22 4.93 0.82
C GLN A 206 24.11 4.62 2.32
N GLY A 207 23.44 3.50 2.65
CA GLY A 207 23.21 3.04 4.02
C GLY A 207 21.99 3.68 4.72
N THR A 208 21.70 3.19 5.93
CA THR A 208 20.50 3.50 6.71
C THR A 208 20.42 4.99 7.08
N SER A 209 21.51 5.59 7.52
CA SER A 209 21.53 7.02 7.90
C SER A 209 21.22 7.95 6.73
N ALA A 210 21.58 7.58 5.48
CA ALA A 210 21.22 8.35 4.31
C ALA A 210 19.75 8.16 3.95
N LEU A 211 19.20 6.96 4.16
CA LEU A 211 17.77 6.67 3.99
C LEU A 211 16.93 7.47 4.98
N VAL A 212 17.32 7.50 6.26
CA VAL A 212 16.60 8.24 7.30
C VAL A 212 16.48 9.72 6.96
N ARG A 213 17.48 10.31 6.32
CA ARG A 213 17.41 11.72 5.84
C ARG A 213 16.41 11.96 4.71
N LEU A 214 15.95 10.93 4.04
CA LEU A 214 14.89 11.02 3.02
C LEU A 214 13.50 10.93 3.61
N LEU A 215 13.36 10.45 4.86
CA LEU A 215 12.06 10.27 5.49
C LEU A 215 11.33 11.61 5.61
N HIS A 216 10.20 11.70 4.92
CA HIS A 216 9.38 12.91 4.92
C HIS A 216 7.93 12.59 4.56
N ASN A 217 6.96 13.22 5.24
CA ASN A 217 5.56 13.07 4.87
C ASN A 217 4.80 14.36 5.17
N ASP A 218 4.41 15.09 4.12
CA ASP A 218 3.65 16.34 4.26
C ASP A 218 2.32 16.14 5.01
N LEU A 219 1.71 14.95 4.92
CA LEU A 219 0.44 14.65 5.60
C LEU A 219 0.59 14.50 7.12
N GLU A 220 1.81 14.27 7.64
CA GLU A 220 2.04 14.22 9.10
C GLU A 220 1.61 15.50 9.81
N VAL A 221 1.77 16.65 9.19
CA VAL A 221 1.44 17.95 9.79
C VAL A 221 -0.01 17.96 10.30
N VAL A 222 -0.95 17.52 9.46
CA VAL A 222 -2.38 17.53 9.82
C VAL A 222 -2.78 16.27 10.59
N THR A 223 -2.21 15.12 10.22
CA THR A 223 -2.62 13.86 10.83
C THR A 223 -2.12 13.74 12.26
N CYS A 224 -0.88 14.13 12.56
CA CYS A 224 -0.35 14.14 13.93
C CYS A 224 -1.05 15.16 14.82
N GLN A 225 -1.44 16.30 14.26
CA GLN A 225 -2.20 17.30 15.02
C GLN A 225 -3.58 16.77 15.44
N HIS A 226 -4.26 16.05 14.57
CA HIS A 226 -5.59 15.49 14.82
C HIS A 226 -5.57 14.19 15.61
N TYR A 227 -4.54 13.37 15.41
CA TYR A 227 -4.31 12.09 16.07
C TYR A 227 -2.95 12.10 16.80
N PRO A 228 -2.84 12.70 18.01
CA PRO A 228 -1.56 12.85 18.73
C PRO A 228 -0.85 11.51 19.00
N VAL A 229 -1.59 10.41 19.06
CA VAL A 229 -1.05 9.06 19.22
C VAL A 229 0.02 8.70 18.17
N ILE A 230 -0.07 9.28 16.96
CA ILE A 230 0.94 9.07 15.90
C ILE A 230 2.29 9.66 16.32
N THR A 231 2.30 10.85 16.92
CA THR A 231 3.52 11.46 17.48
C THR A 231 4.08 10.60 18.61
N THR A 232 3.23 10.13 19.52
CA THR A 232 3.65 9.23 20.61
C THR A 232 4.29 7.95 20.08
N ILE A 233 3.74 7.35 19.02
CA ILE A 233 4.34 6.16 18.37
C ILE A 233 5.72 6.48 17.79
N LYS A 234 5.86 7.61 17.09
CA LYS A 234 7.17 8.02 16.53
C LYS A 234 8.22 8.18 17.63
N GLU A 235 7.86 8.85 18.73
CA GLU A 235 8.74 9.06 19.87
C GLU A 235 9.15 7.73 20.52
N ARG A 236 8.19 6.79 20.71
CA ARG A 236 8.49 5.46 21.23
C ARG A 236 9.43 4.67 20.33
N LEU A 237 9.18 4.64 19.02
CA LEU A 237 10.06 3.96 18.07
C LEU A 237 11.49 4.48 18.14
N ILE A 238 11.66 5.80 18.22
CA ILE A 238 13.00 6.43 18.38
C ILE A 238 13.61 6.05 19.74
N ALA A 239 12.86 6.10 20.82
CA ALA A 239 13.32 5.72 22.15
C ALA A 239 13.76 4.25 22.24
N SER A 240 13.06 3.35 21.51
CA SER A 240 13.41 1.92 21.40
C SER A 240 14.50 1.64 20.35
N GLY A 241 15.16 2.69 19.83
CA GLY A 241 16.38 2.58 19.02
C GLY A 241 16.19 2.59 17.50
N ALA A 242 15.04 3.02 16.98
CA ALA A 242 14.89 3.28 15.55
C ALA A 242 15.78 4.44 15.12
N GLU A 243 16.48 4.32 13.99
CA GLU A 243 17.30 5.39 13.40
C GLU A 243 16.45 6.53 12.81
N GLY A 244 15.19 6.25 12.51
CA GLY A 244 14.17 7.20 12.05
C GLY A 244 12.79 6.59 12.11
N ALA A 245 11.74 7.42 12.22
CA ALA A 245 10.36 7.00 12.23
C ALA A 245 9.49 7.92 11.39
N LEU A 246 8.56 7.36 10.61
CA LEU A 246 7.68 8.10 9.73
C LEU A 246 6.30 7.44 9.63
N MET A 247 5.26 8.26 9.48
CA MET A 247 3.92 7.80 9.13
C MET A 247 3.83 7.42 7.65
N SER A 248 3.26 6.26 7.34
CA SER A 248 3.06 5.81 5.95
C SER A 248 1.77 6.38 5.35
N GLY A 249 1.88 7.04 4.19
CA GLY A 249 0.73 7.60 3.48
C GLY A 249 -0.07 8.59 4.34
N SER A 250 -1.38 8.46 4.39
CA SER A 250 -2.26 9.24 5.26
C SER A 250 -2.27 8.77 6.71
N GLY A 251 -1.57 7.69 7.01
CA GLY A 251 -1.57 7.05 8.33
C GLY A 251 -2.73 6.05 8.52
N PRO A 252 -2.95 5.60 9.79
CA PRO A 252 -2.22 5.99 10.99
C PRO A 252 -0.94 5.17 11.24
N THR A 253 -0.60 4.18 10.39
CA THR A 253 0.59 3.35 10.61
C THR A 253 1.86 4.18 10.56
N VAL A 254 2.68 4.04 11.60
CA VAL A 254 4.04 4.56 11.67
C VAL A 254 5.01 3.40 11.50
N PHE A 255 6.09 3.61 10.80
CA PHE A 255 7.20 2.66 10.75
C PHE A 255 8.47 3.26 11.33
N GLY A 256 9.23 2.44 12.06
CA GLY A 256 10.58 2.74 12.52
C GLY A 256 11.60 1.99 11.68
N VAL A 257 12.72 2.62 11.37
CA VAL A 257 13.81 2.05 10.56
C VAL A 257 14.92 1.54 11.47
N PHE A 258 15.32 0.29 11.29
CA PHE A 258 16.39 -0.38 12.04
C PHE A 258 17.39 -1.00 11.05
N ALA A 259 18.69 -0.91 11.36
CA ALA A 259 19.71 -1.60 10.58
C ALA A 259 19.84 -3.09 10.90
N ASP A 260 19.29 -3.53 12.04
CA ASP A 260 19.50 -4.85 12.63
C ASP A 260 18.17 -5.48 13.04
N HIS A 261 17.99 -6.78 12.69
CA HIS A 261 16.75 -7.51 12.96
C HIS A 261 16.49 -7.65 14.46
N ASP A 262 17.51 -8.03 15.23
CA ASP A 262 17.32 -8.31 16.66
C ASP A 262 16.96 -7.04 17.44
N ARG A 263 17.44 -5.88 16.98
CA ARG A 263 17.02 -4.58 17.53
C ARG A 263 15.57 -4.27 17.17
N ALA A 264 15.15 -4.56 15.95
CA ALA A 264 13.76 -4.36 15.52
C ALA A 264 12.81 -5.25 16.32
N GLU A 265 13.16 -6.54 16.53
CA GLU A 265 12.34 -7.47 17.33
C GLU A 265 12.22 -7.00 18.79
N ARG A 266 13.32 -6.62 19.44
CA ARG A 266 13.27 -6.10 20.83
C ARG A 266 12.41 -4.85 20.95
N ALA A 267 12.51 -3.92 19.99
CA ALA A 267 11.67 -2.73 19.97
C ALA A 267 10.19 -3.08 19.80
N ALA A 268 9.88 -4.05 18.92
CA ALA A 268 8.52 -4.51 18.71
C ALA A 268 7.93 -5.20 19.95
N GLU A 269 8.70 -6.04 20.64
CA GLU A 269 8.31 -6.69 21.90
C GLU A 269 8.04 -5.66 23.00
N GLU A 270 8.92 -4.67 23.18
CA GLU A 270 8.77 -3.58 24.13
C GLU A 270 7.48 -2.79 23.88
N ILE A 271 7.25 -2.36 22.62
CA ILE A 271 6.10 -1.54 22.25
C ILE A 271 4.79 -2.35 22.40
N SER A 272 4.76 -3.60 21.96
CA SER A 272 3.56 -4.46 22.06
C SER A 272 3.25 -4.88 23.49
N GLY A 273 4.24 -5.04 24.36
CA GLY A 273 4.05 -5.37 25.77
C GLY A 273 3.37 -4.26 26.57
N ASP A 274 3.58 -3.01 26.19
CA ASP A 274 3.11 -1.82 26.89
C ASP A 274 1.82 -1.21 26.32
N THR A 275 1.36 -1.68 25.16
CA THR A 275 0.26 -1.03 24.43
C THR A 275 -0.67 -2.07 23.78
N GLU A 276 -1.90 -1.64 23.44
CA GLU A 276 -2.84 -2.43 22.62
C GLU A 276 -2.66 -2.17 21.10
N TRP A 277 -1.58 -1.53 20.70
CA TRP A 277 -1.30 -1.25 19.30
C TRP A 277 -0.98 -2.54 18.56
N TRP A 278 -1.30 -2.57 17.29
CA TRP A 278 -0.83 -3.62 16.42
C TRP A 278 0.63 -3.33 16.04
N VAL A 279 1.51 -4.31 16.22
CA VAL A 279 2.95 -4.20 15.94
C VAL A 279 3.37 -5.39 15.09
N ASP A 280 4.25 -5.16 14.11
CA ASP A 280 4.85 -6.20 13.26
C ASP A 280 6.26 -5.80 12.83
N VAL A 281 7.13 -6.81 12.61
CA VAL A 281 8.50 -6.61 12.13
C VAL A 281 8.60 -7.16 10.72
N VAL A 282 9.04 -6.33 9.77
CA VAL A 282 9.11 -6.69 8.37
C VAL A 282 10.37 -6.18 7.69
N SER A 283 10.76 -6.81 6.58
CA SER A 283 11.79 -6.29 5.66
C SER A 283 11.15 -5.67 4.41
N PRO A 284 11.85 -4.79 3.69
CA PRO A 284 11.54 -4.46 2.31
C PRO A 284 11.58 -5.71 1.41
N LEU A 285 10.73 -5.73 0.37
CA LEU A 285 10.71 -6.79 -0.65
C LEU A 285 11.47 -6.37 -1.90
#